data_e5243a5222e29d760c3129b929230b21
#
_entry.id   e5243a5222e29d760c3129b929230b21
#
_cell.length_a   1.000
_cell.length_b   1.000
_cell.length_c   1.000
_cell.angle_alpha   90.00
_cell.angle_beta   90.00
_cell.angle_gamma   90.00
#
_symmetry.space_group_name_H-M   'P 1'
#
loop_
_entity.id
_entity.type
_entity.pdbx_description
1 polymer ?
#
loop_
_entity_poly.entity_id
_entity_poly.type
_entity_poly.pdbx_seq_one_letter_code
_entity_poly.pdbx_strand_id
1 'polypeptide(L)'
;ATAAATFQPRFAGRVAADADFVVTVSTSRLRPPGERAPHVFFNDLSFLYFGLPVARAGERDAMARALRDQMIAQVKAGMPAAIEDSNLLMRILPPRAFWKFMFTFFRNRLSSFALTCLGDPLLKTATVLGCAIRTHVHYPVMPAPPGLGLILNRSGDVYHVVLSYLEGVLPEDEVATLLEEFRQRLLNGAPQPQ
;
A
#
# COMPACT_ATOMS: atom_id res chain seq x y z
N ALA A 1 9.83 -3.08 2.32
CA ALA A 1 11.18 -3.34 1.79
C ALA A 1 11.14 -4.22 0.54
N THR A 2 10.66 -5.49 0.62
CA THR A 2 10.65 -6.43 -0.52
C THR A 2 9.92 -5.85 -1.73
N ALA A 3 8.70 -5.32 -1.56
CA ALA A 3 7.96 -4.68 -2.64
C ALA A 3 8.76 -3.54 -3.28
N ALA A 4 9.31 -2.64 -2.48
CA ALA A 4 10.11 -1.53 -3.00
C ALA A 4 11.35 -2.04 -3.79
N ALA A 5 12.06 -3.04 -3.27
CA ALA A 5 13.21 -3.62 -3.93
C ALA A 5 12.87 -4.33 -5.26
N THR A 6 11.63 -4.80 -5.41
CA THR A 6 11.17 -5.44 -6.66
C THR A 6 10.70 -4.40 -7.68
N PHE A 7 9.93 -3.41 -7.24
CA PHE A 7 9.31 -2.44 -8.16
C PHE A 7 10.24 -1.30 -8.56
N GLN A 8 11.08 -0.81 -7.64
CA GLN A 8 11.93 0.35 -7.88
C GLN A 8 12.82 0.23 -9.13
N PRO A 9 13.49 -0.90 -9.41
CA PRO A 9 14.34 -1.02 -10.60
C PRO A 9 13.57 -0.84 -11.91
N ARG A 10 12.30 -1.23 -11.95
CA ARG A 10 11.45 -1.14 -13.14
C ARG A 10 11.09 0.31 -13.50
N PHE A 11 11.13 1.20 -12.50
CA PHE A 11 10.79 2.61 -12.68
C PHE A 11 12.02 3.53 -12.68
N ALA A 12 13.22 3.00 -12.39
CA ALA A 12 14.44 3.81 -12.28
C ALA A 12 14.74 4.65 -13.51
N GLY A 13 14.46 4.15 -14.71
CA GLY A 13 14.62 4.91 -15.96
C GLY A 13 13.49 5.91 -16.27
N ARG A 14 12.40 5.89 -15.51
CA ARG A 14 11.21 6.75 -15.70
C ARG A 14 11.12 7.88 -14.68
N VAL A 15 11.97 7.85 -13.66
CA VAL A 15 12.01 8.80 -12.56
C VAL A 15 13.31 9.59 -12.64
N ALA A 16 13.27 10.89 -12.34
CA ALA A 16 14.50 11.70 -12.28
C ALA A 16 15.47 11.07 -11.26
N ALA A 17 16.77 11.13 -11.53
CA ALA A 17 17.80 10.46 -10.74
C ALA A 17 17.85 10.92 -9.27
N ASP A 18 17.33 12.12 -8.99
CA ASP A 18 17.22 12.75 -7.67
C ASP A 18 15.86 12.57 -7.00
N ALA A 19 14.92 11.87 -7.66
CA ALA A 19 13.58 11.68 -7.12
C ALA A 19 13.53 10.46 -6.20
N ASP A 20 12.85 10.62 -5.07
CA ASP A 20 12.55 9.50 -4.18
C ASP A 20 11.48 8.59 -4.79
N PHE A 21 11.65 7.28 -4.57
CA PHE A 21 10.62 6.31 -4.83
C PHE A 21 9.65 6.31 -3.64
N VAL A 22 8.45 6.81 -3.85
CA VAL A 22 7.47 6.98 -2.77
C VAL A 22 6.49 5.81 -2.74
N VAL A 23 6.45 5.12 -1.62
CA VAL A 23 5.48 4.06 -1.34
C VAL A 23 4.40 4.60 -0.42
N THR A 24 3.16 4.53 -0.86
CA THR A 24 2.00 4.83 -0.01
C THR A 24 1.47 3.54 0.60
N VAL A 25 1.42 3.48 1.91
CA VAL A 25 0.86 2.33 2.64
C VAL A 25 -0.46 2.75 3.25
N SER A 26 -1.54 2.05 2.86
CA SER A 26 -2.82 2.25 3.52
C SER A 26 -2.81 1.62 4.91
N THR A 27 -3.35 2.33 5.87
CA THR A 27 -3.53 1.87 7.24
C THR A 27 -4.92 2.23 7.72
N SER A 28 -5.45 1.46 8.64
CA SER A 28 -6.62 1.88 9.40
C SER A 28 -6.20 2.89 10.46
N ARG A 29 -7.16 3.65 10.98
CA ARG A 29 -6.92 4.55 12.11
C ARG A 29 -6.23 3.78 13.25
N LEU A 30 -5.10 4.31 13.70
CA LEU A 30 -4.43 3.82 14.90
C LEU A 30 -5.25 4.26 16.11
N ARG A 31 -6.01 3.33 16.66
CA ARG A 31 -6.84 3.57 17.85
C ARG A 31 -6.12 3.14 19.11
N PRO A 32 -6.37 3.83 20.23
CA PRO A 32 -5.92 3.36 21.53
C PRO A 32 -6.40 1.93 21.80
N PRO A 33 -5.63 1.12 22.54
CA PRO A 33 -6.07 -0.21 22.98
C PRO A 33 -7.43 -0.12 23.70
N GLY A 34 -8.37 -0.97 23.27
CA GLY A 34 -9.72 -1.02 23.84
C GLY A 34 -10.76 -0.14 23.13
N GLU A 35 -10.39 0.79 22.30
CA GLU A 35 -11.32 1.55 21.46
C GLU A 35 -11.88 0.65 20.34
N ARG A 36 -13.21 0.46 20.33
CA ARG A 36 -13.87 -0.30 19.26
C ARG A 36 -13.93 0.52 17.97
N ALA A 37 -13.65 -0.14 16.85
CA ALA A 37 -13.91 0.45 15.55
C ALA A 37 -15.41 0.76 15.41
N PRO A 38 -15.80 1.98 15.04
CA PRO A 38 -17.19 2.24 14.69
C PRO A 38 -17.58 1.34 13.51
N HIS A 39 -18.81 0.85 13.51
CA HIS A 39 -19.37 0.19 12.33
C HIS A 39 -19.69 1.27 11.29
N VAL A 40 -18.74 1.55 10.42
CA VAL A 40 -18.90 2.57 9.37
C VAL A 40 -18.92 1.89 8.01
N PHE A 41 -19.92 2.24 7.20
CA PHE A 41 -20.07 1.78 5.82
C PHE A 41 -19.32 2.67 4.81
N PHE A 42 -18.17 3.21 5.20
CA PHE A 42 -17.33 4.02 4.31
C PHE A 42 -15.85 3.72 4.56
N ASN A 43 -15.01 4.10 3.63
CA ASN A 43 -13.58 3.96 3.76
C ASN A 43 -13.05 4.82 4.91
N ASP A 44 -12.62 4.14 5.98
CA ASP A 44 -11.92 4.71 7.13
C ASP A 44 -10.43 4.37 6.97
N LEU A 45 -9.83 4.91 5.91
CA LEU A 45 -8.45 4.67 5.55
C LEU A 45 -7.61 5.91 5.79
N SER A 46 -6.46 5.69 6.38
CA SER A 46 -5.38 6.65 6.42
C SER A 46 -4.19 6.13 5.62
N PHE A 47 -3.18 6.96 5.45
CA PHE A 47 -2.01 6.63 4.65
C PHE A 47 -0.73 7.02 5.38
N LEU A 48 0.31 6.22 5.14
CA LEU A 48 1.69 6.54 5.46
C LEU A 48 2.48 6.64 4.16
N TYR A 49 3.36 7.60 4.08
CA TYR A 49 4.17 7.86 2.89
C TYR A 49 5.64 7.58 3.20
N PHE A 50 6.25 6.71 2.41
CA PHE A 50 7.63 6.28 2.60
C PHE A 50 8.48 6.69 1.40
N GLY A 51 9.40 7.62 1.60
CA GLY A 51 10.40 7.98 0.60
C GLY A 51 11.61 7.05 0.68
N LEU A 52 12.00 6.51 -0.45
CA LEU A 52 13.17 5.64 -0.58
C LEU A 52 14.07 6.19 -1.67
N PRO A 53 15.34 6.54 -1.35
CA PRO A 53 16.31 6.91 -2.36
C PRO A 53 16.52 5.76 -3.35
N VAL A 54 16.54 6.09 -4.65
CA VAL A 54 16.71 5.08 -5.73
C VAL A 54 18.00 4.28 -5.56
N ALA A 55 19.06 4.90 -5.04
CA ALA A 55 20.37 4.26 -4.89
C ALA A 55 20.45 3.11 -3.87
N ARG A 56 19.43 2.89 -3.03
CA ARG A 56 19.49 1.90 -1.92
C ARG A 56 18.68 0.62 -2.16
N ALA A 57 18.22 0.38 -3.37
CA ALA A 57 17.37 -0.77 -3.68
C ALA A 57 17.96 -2.15 -3.37
N GLY A 58 19.29 -2.26 -3.26
CA GLY A 58 19.98 -3.53 -2.99
C GLY A 58 20.10 -3.92 -1.50
N GLU A 59 19.88 -2.98 -0.57
CA GLU A 59 20.12 -3.19 0.86
C GLU A 59 18.80 -3.39 1.62
N ARG A 60 18.23 -4.58 1.53
CA ARG A 60 16.93 -4.92 2.12
C ARG A 60 16.80 -4.55 3.60
N ASP A 61 17.80 -4.88 4.41
CA ASP A 61 17.75 -4.66 5.86
C ASP A 61 17.92 -3.18 6.23
N ALA A 62 18.78 -2.45 5.50
CA ALA A 62 18.90 -1.02 5.65
C ALA A 62 17.61 -0.31 5.25
N MET A 63 17.00 -0.76 4.14
CA MET A 63 15.69 -0.27 3.69
C MET A 63 14.59 -0.57 4.71
N ALA A 64 14.56 -1.76 5.30
CA ALA A 64 13.58 -2.13 6.31
C ALA A 64 13.70 -1.25 7.57
N ARG A 65 14.93 -0.97 8.00
CA ARG A 65 15.18 -0.04 9.13
C ARG A 65 14.71 1.37 8.79
N ALA A 66 15.09 1.90 7.64
CA ALA A 66 14.68 3.24 7.21
C ALA A 66 13.15 3.40 7.13
N LEU A 67 12.45 2.40 6.59
CA LEU A 67 10.99 2.38 6.54
C LEU A 67 10.35 2.36 7.93
N ARG A 68 10.91 1.55 8.85
CA ARG A 68 10.44 1.50 10.24
C ARG A 68 10.62 2.84 10.94
N ASP A 69 11.76 3.48 10.76
CA ASP A 69 12.05 4.76 11.40
C ASP A 69 11.15 5.87 10.84
N GLN A 70 10.89 5.89 9.53
CA GLN A 70 9.90 6.78 8.91
C GLN A 70 8.48 6.51 9.44
N MET A 71 8.09 5.25 9.60
CA MET A 71 6.78 4.89 10.16
C MET A 71 6.63 5.43 11.58
N ILE A 72 7.63 5.21 12.44
CA ILE A 72 7.60 5.69 13.82
C ILE A 72 7.51 7.22 13.85
N ALA A 73 8.27 7.91 13.03
CA ALA A 73 8.25 9.37 12.94
C ALA A 73 6.88 9.90 12.50
N GLN A 74 6.27 9.32 11.46
CA GLN A 74 4.95 9.72 10.96
C GLN A 74 3.84 9.47 12.00
N VAL A 75 3.88 8.31 12.67
CA VAL A 75 2.91 7.98 13.72
C VAL A 75 3.04 8.94 14.91
N LYS A 76 4.27 9.21 15.37
CA LYS A 76 4.51 10.18 16.45
C LYS A 76 4.09 11.60 16.09
N ALA A 77 4.21 11.98 14.83
CA ALA A 77 3.76 13.28 14.32
C ALA A 77 2.23 13.35 14.15
N GLY A 78 1.48 12.30 14.43
CA GLY A 78 0.02 12.25 14.27
C GLY A 78 -0.46 12.24 12.82
N MET A 79 0.41 11.91 11.86
CA MET A 79 0.07 11.93 10.44
C MET A 79 -1.19 11.12 10.07
N PRO A 80 -1.41 9.89 10.60
CA PRO A 80 -2.62 9.14 10.29
C PRO A 80 -3.91 9.88 10.64
N ALA A 81 -3.95 10.55 11.79
CA ALA A 81 -5.12 11.34 12.20
C ALA A 81 -5.28 12.59 11.32
N ALA A 82 -4.21 13.30 11.03
CA ALA A 82 -4.23 14.49 10.17
C ALA A 82 -4.71 14.17 8.74
N ILE A 83 -4.34 13.00 8.19
CA ILE A 83 -4.84 12.54 6.89
C ILE A 83 -6.34 12.22 6.95
N GLU A 84 -6.80 11.60 8.02
CA GLU A 84 -8.21 11.30 8.23
C GLU A 84 -9.05 12.59 8.28
N ASP A 85 -8.60 13.58 9.06
CA ASP A 85 -9.22 14.90 9.13
C ASP A 85 -9.22 15.59 7.76
N SER A 86 -8.11 15.49 7.03
CA SER A 86 -8.00 16.02 5.67
C SER A 86 -8.97 15.31 4.70
N ASN A 87 -9.15 14.01 4.83
CA ASN A 87 -10.10 13.25 4.02
C ASN A 87 -11.54 13.68 4.29
N LEU A 88 -11.89 14.02 5.54
CA LEU A 88 -13.19 14.58 5.87
C LEU A 88 -13.42 15.94 5.19
N LEU A 89 -12.40 16.81 5.25
CA LEU A 89 -12.44 18.11 4.57
C LEU A 89 -12.57 17.96 3.05
N MET A 90 -11.84 17.02 2.47
CA MET A 90 -11.84 16.76 1.03
C MET A 90 -13.20 16.26 0.50
N ARG A 91 -14.04 15.65 1.35
CA ARG A 91 -15.41 15.22 0.98
C ARG A 91 -16.35 16.39 0.69
N ILE A 92 -16.04 17.59 1.20
CA ILE A 92 -16.84 18.80 0.97
C ILE A 92 -16.49 19.44 -0.37
N LEU A 93 -15.32 19.13 -0.93
CA LEU A 93 -14.86 19.71 -2.20
C LEU A 93 -15.60 19.10 -3.39
N PRO A 94 -16.08 19.92 -4.34
CA PRO A 94 -16.55 19.40 -5.62
C PRO A 94 -15.47 18.56 -6.29
N PRO A 95 -15.81 17.42 -6.95
CA PRO A 95 -14.81 16.52 -7.55
C PRO A 95 -13.82 17.21 -8.49
N ARG A 96 -14.29 18.19 -9.28
CA ARG A 96 -13.41 18.97 -10.17
C ARG A 96 -12.38 19.81 -9.42
N ALA A 97 -12.77 20.42 -8.30
CA ALA A 97 -11.86 21.20 -7.47
C ALA A 97 -10.85 20.29 -6.76
N PHE A 98 -11.31 19.14 -6.26
CA PHE A 98 -10.43 18.11 -5.68
C PHE A 98 -9.37 17.64 -6.68
N TRP A 99 -9.77 17.25 -7.89
CA TRP A 99 -8.82 16.79 -8.92
C TRP A 99 -7.85 17.90 -9.32
N LYS A 100 -8.34 19.12 -9.52
CA LYS A 100 -7.46 20.27 -9.83
C LYS A 100 -6.43 20.50 -8.72
N PHE A 101 -6.84 20.43 -7.46
CA PHE A 101 -5.95 20.54 -6.31
C PHE A 101 -4.89 19.42 -6.32
N MET A 102 -5.32 18.16 -6.44
CA MET A 102 -4.41 17.00 -6.44
C MET A 102 -3.37 17.10 -7.56
N PHE A 103 -3.80 17.38 -8.80
CA PHE A 103 -2.88 17.48 -9.93
C PHE A 103 -1.94 18.68 -9.84
N THR A 104 -2.43 19.84 -9.38
CA THR A 104 -1.62 21.05 -9.30
C THR A 104 -0.63 20.99 -8.14
N PHE A 105 -1.09 20.54 -6.97
CA PHE A 105 -0.26 20.53 -5.76
C PHE A 105 0.76 19.40 -5.77
N PHE A 106 0.34 18.20 -6.10
CA PHE A 106 1.22 17.03 -6.07
C PHE A 106 1.94 16.76 -7.40
N ARG A 107 1.57 17.41 -8.50
CA ARG A 107 2.19 17.24 -9.83
C ARG A 107 2.41 15.77 -10.21
N ASN A 108 1.47 14.89 -9.90
CA ASN A 108 1.57 13.44 -10.06
C ASN A 108 2.75 12.78 -9.30
N ARG A 109 3.29 13.43 -8.25
CA ARG A 109 4.43 12.93 -7.47
C ARG A 109 4.03 12.43 -6.07
N LEU A 110 2.75 12.17 -5.84
CA LEU A 110 2.26 11.76 -4.52
C LEU A 110 2.77 10.38 -4.12
N SER A 111 2.82 9.45 -5.07
CA SER A 111 3.19 8.05 -4.80
C SER A 111 3.65 7.36 -6.07
N SER A 112 4.64 6.48 -5.95
CA SER A 112 5.08 5.59 -7.04
C SER A 112 4.25 4.33 -7.11
N PHE A 113 3.86 3.77 -5.96
CA PHE A 113 2.87 2.72 -5.86
C PHE A 113 2.21 2.68 -4.47
N ALA A 114 1.03 2.04 -4.39
CA ALA A 114 0.33 1.81 -3.15
C ALA A 114 0.56 0.39 -2.63
N LEU A 115 0.72 0.25 -1.32
CA LEU A 115 0.80 -1.04 -0.64
C LEU A 115 -0.32 -1.12 0.40
N THR A 116 -1.06 -2.22 0.37
CA THR A 116 -2.09 -2.52 1.36
C THR A 116 -1.87 -3.91 1.92
N CYS A 117 -1.87 -4.03 3.25
CA CYS A 117 -1.83 -5.31 3.93
C CYS A 117 -3.13 -5.49 4.69
N LEU A 118 -3.96 -6.40 4.23
CA LEU A 118 -5.23 -6.73 4.87
C LEU A 118 -5.03 -7.92 5.80
N GLY A 119 -5.50 -7.77 7.05
CA GLY A 119 -5.59 -8.87 7.99
C GLY A 119 -6.56 -9.94 7.51
N ASP A 120 -6.67 -11.01 8.28
CA ASP A 120 -7.60 -12.10 7.96
C ASP A 120 -9.03 -11.73 8.40
N PRO A 121 -9.96 -11.47 7.47
CA PRO A 121 -11.34 -11.20 7.80
C PRO A 121 -12.07 -12.44 8.33
N LEU A 122 -11.60 -13.65 8.03
CA LEU A 122 -12.19 -14.91 8.48
C LEU A 122 -12.06 -15.13 9.99
N LEU A 123 -11.13 -14.43 10.65
CA LEU A 123 -11.04 -14.41 12.11
C LEU A 123 -12.30 -13.81 12.77
N LYS A 124 -13.06 -13.01 12.03
CA LYS A 124 -14.25 -12.32 12.53
C LYS A 124 -15.56 -12.86 11.95
N THR A 125 -15.51 -13.42 10.75
CA THR A 125 -16.70 -13.86 10.01
C THR A 125 -16.38 -15.12 9.22
N ALA A 126 -16.77 -16.26 9.78
CA ALA A 126 -16.54 -17.55 9.13
C ALA A 126 -17.64 -17.96 8.13
N THR A 127 -18.79 -17.28 8.16
CA THR A 127 -19.95 -17.59 7.32
C THR A 127 -20.60 -16.34 6.76
N VAL A 128 -21.11 -16.43 5.54
CA VAL A 128 -21.94 -15.40 4.90
C VAL A 128 -23.20 -16.07 4.36
N LEU A 129 -24.37 -15.55 4.73
CA LEU A 129 -25.68 -16.11 4.34
C LEU A 129 -25.81 -17.60 4.64
N GLY A 130 -25.24 -18.07 5.74
CA GLY A 130 -25.25 -19.48 6.15
C GLY A 130 -24.22 -20.38 5.44
N CYS A 131 -23.47 -19.85 4.47
CA CYS A 131 -22.42 -20.59 3.76
C CYS A 131 -21.06 -20.33 4.40
N ALA A 132 -20.26 -21.39 4.59
CA ALA A 132 -18.89 -21.25 5.09
C ALA A 132 -17.99 -20.58 4.05
N ILE A 133 -17.25 -19.56 4.48
CA ILE A 133 -16.25 -18.89 3.63
C ILE A 133 -14.97 -19.73 3.66
N ARG A 134 -14.52 -20.21 2.51
CA ARG A 134 -13.26 -20.95 2.40
C ARG A 134 -12.06 -20.04 2.14
N THR A 135 -12.26 -18.99 1.36
CA THR A 135 -11.19 -18.06 0.95
C THR A 135 -11.78 -16.70 0.74
N HIS A 136 -11.00 -15.68 1.12
CA HIS A 136 -11.32 -14.28 0.88
C HIS A 136 -10.14 -13.61 0.18
N VAL A 137 -10.42 -12.97 -0.94
CA VAL A 137 -9.45 -12.15 -1.67
C VAL A 137 -10.07 -10.80 -1.99
N HIS A 138 -9.37 -9.73 -1.65
CA HIS A 138 -9.80 -8.38 -1.92
C HIS A 138 -9.12 -7.84 -3.17
N TYR A 139 -9.91 -7.33 -4.11
CA TYR A 139 -9.47 -6.69 -5.35
C TYR A 139 -9.89 -5.22 -5.32
N PRO A 140 -9.08 -4.33 -4.75
CA PRO A 140 -9.43 -2.91 -4.69
C PRO A 140 -9.29 -2.25 -6.06
N VAL A 141 -10.13 -1.25 -6.30
CA VAL A 141 -9.91 -0.30 -7.39
C VAL A 141 -8.70 0.55 -7.06
N MET A 142 -7.75 0.65 -7.97
CA MET A 142 -6.54 1.45 -7.77
C MET A 142 -6.76 2.87 -8.29
N PRO A 143 -6.64 3.88 -7.41
CA PRO A 143 -6.73 5.27 -7.85
C PRO A 143 -5.49 5.67 -8.66
N ALA A 144 -5.66 6.61 -9.56
CA ALA A 144 -4.55 7.27 -10.22
C ALA A 144 -4.42 8.71 -9.73
N PRO A 145 -3.22 9.20 -9.37
CA PRO A 145 -2.00 8.44 -9.12
C PRO A 145 -2.08 7.59 -7.84
N PRO A 146 -1.29 6.48 -7.72
CA PRO A 146 -0.22 6.06 -8.61
C PRO A 146 -0.66 5.15 -9.77
N GLY A 147 -1.87 4.64 -9.80
CA GLY A 147 -2.32 3.69 -10.81
C GLY A 147 -1.67 2.30 -10.74
N LEU A 148 -0.97 2.01 -9.64
CA LEU A 148 -0.30 0.73 -9.37
C LEU A 148 -0.38 0.44 -7.88
N GLY A 149 -0.81 -0.76 -7.51
CA GLY A 149 -0.90 -1.17 -6.12
C GLY A 149 -0.69 -2.65 -5.91
N LEU A 150 -0.06 -2.97 -4.80
CA LEU A 150 0.17 -4.32 -4.33
C LEU A 150 -0.66 -4.54 -3.06
N ILE A 151 -1.49 -5.57 -3.08
CA ILE A 151 -2.38 -5.89 -1.98
C ILE A 151 -2.02 -7.28 -1.45
N LEU A 152 -1.72 -7.35 -0.16
CA LEU A 152 -1.48 -8.59 0.54
C LEU A 152 -2.73 -8.93 1.34
N ASN A 153 -3.40 -10.00 0.98
CA ASN A 153 -4.57 -10.51 1.68
C ASN A 153 -4.19 -11.78 2.44
N ARG A 154 -4.53 -11.85 3.71
CA ARG A 154 -4.43 -13.09 4.47
C ARG A 154 -5.78 -13.79 4.52
N SER A 155 -5.78 -15.09 4.30
CA SER A 155 -6.95 -15.96 4.45
C SER A 155 -6.50 -17.26 5.11
N GLY A 156 -6.67 -17.37 6.42
CA GLY A 156 -6.11 -18.46 7.23
C GLY A 156 -4.57 -18.45 7.18
N ASP A 157 -3.99 -19.55 6.69
CA ASP A 157 -2.53 -19.70 6.55
C ASP A 157 -2.00 -19.33 5.15
N VAL A 158 -2.89 -18.85 4.28
CA VAL A 158 -2.52 -18.49 2.90
C VAL A 158 -2.48 -16.97 2.76
N TYR A 159 -1.41 -16.47 2.11
CA TYR A 159 -1.31 -15.10 1.66
C TYR A 159 -1.58 -15.02 0.15
N HIS A 160 -2.55 -14.20 -0.21
CA HIS A 160 -2.83 -13.86 -1.60
C HIS A 160 -2.19 -12.52 -1.92
N VAL A 161 -1.41 -12.50 -2.99
CA VAL A 161 -0.79 -11.28 -3.51
C VAL A 161 -1.57 -10.85 -4.74
N VAL A 162 -2.14 -9.64 -4.68
CA VAL A 162 -2.89 -9.05 -5.78
C VAL A 162 -2.14 -7.82 -6.27
N LEU A 163 -1.82 -7.77 -7.53
CA LEU A 163 -1.29 -6.59 -8.22
C LEU A 163 -2.44 -5.95 -9.00
N SER A 164 -2.83 -4.74 -8.61
CA SER A 164 -3.80 -3.92 -9.33
C SER A 164 -3.06 -2.80 -10.05
N TYR A 165 -3.31 -2.62 -11.33
CA TYR A 165 -2.68 -1.57 -12.12
C TYR A 165 -3.63 -1.02 -13.19
N LEU A 166 -3.37 0.22 -13.60
CA LEU A 166 -4.05 0.81 -14.75
C LEU A 166 -3.37 0.34 -16.04
N GLU A 167 -4.17 0.14 -17.05
CA GLU A 167 -3.70 -0.15 -18.40
C GLU A 167 -2.65 0.89 -18.84
N GLY A 168 -1.54 0.42 -19.43
CA GLY A 168 -0.43 1.26 -19.85
C GLY A 168 0.58 1.65 -18.75
N VAL A 169 0.33 1.35 -17.47
CA VAL A 169 1.32 1.56 -16.40
C VAL A 169 2.38 0.47 -16.40
N LEU A 170 1.96 -0.78 -16.63
CA LEU A 170 2.83 -1.94 -16.78
C LEU A 170 2.45 -2.67 -18.07
N PRO A 171 3.43 -3.15 -18.86
CA PRO A 171 3.19 -4.11 -19.93
C PRO A 171 2.67 -5.44 -19.36
N GLU A 172 1.69 -6.06 -20.00
CA GLU A 172 1.08 -7.31 -19.53
C GLU A 172 2.08 -8.46 -19.42
N ASP A 173 3.02 -8.54 -20.33
CA ASP A 173 4.07 -9.55 -20.35
C ASP A 173 5.07 -9.41 -19.19
N GLU A 174 5.23 -8.21 -18.64
CA GLU A 174 6.05 -7.98 -17.45
C GLU A 174 5.36 -8.33 -16.13
N VAL A 175 4.03 -8.35 -16.08
CA VAL A 175 3.25 -8.53 -14.84
C VAL A 175 3.53 -9.88 -14.20
N ALA A 176 3.51 -10.96 -14.97
CA ALA A 176 3.77 -12.30 -14.45
C ALA A 176 5.20 -12.42 -13.91
N THR A 177 6.18 -11.89 -14.62
CA THR A 177 7.58 -11.87 -14.23
C THR A 177 7.77 -11.08 -12.93
N LEU A 178 7.13 -9.93 -12.81
CA LEU A 178 7.22 -9.06 -11.65
C LEU A 178 6.63 -9.72 -10.39
N LEU A 179 5.49 -10.38 -10.52
CA LEU A 179 4.86 -11.12 -9.43
C LEU A 179 5.71 -12.32 -9.00
N GLU A 180 6.31 -13.05 -9.93
CA GLU A 180 7.19 -14.18 -9.59
C GLU A 180 8.49 -13.69 -8.93
N GLU A 181 9.12 -12.61 -9.42
CA GLU A 181 10.25 -11.99 -8.73
C GLU A 181 9.89 -11.58 -7.29
N PHE A 182 8.73 -10.96 -7.11
CA PHE A 182 8.26 -10.57 -5.79
C PHE A 182 8.07 -11.77 -4.88
N ARG A 183 7.42 -12.82 -5.40
CA ARG A 183 7.20 -14.09 -4.69
C ARG A 183 8.53 -14.71 -4.26
N GLN A 184 9.49 -14.83 -5.17
CA GLN A 184 10.81 -15.41 -4.88
C GLN A 184 11.56 -14.60 -3.82
N ARG A 185 11.52 -13.27 -3.89
CA ARG A 185 12.15 -12.40 -2.89
C ARG A 185 11.48 -12.50 -1.52
N LEU A 186 10.18 -12.78 -1.45
CA LEU A 186 9.49 -13.04 -0.19
C LEU A 186 9.94 -14.36 0.42
N LEU A 187 9.97 -15.43 -0.38
CA LEU A 187 10.33 -16.77 0.08
C LEU A 187 11.81 -16.86 0.51
N ASN A 188 12.72 -16.30 -0.28
CA ASN A 188 14.16 -16.30 0.02
C ASN A 188 14.53 -15.39 1.20
N GLY A 189 13.64 -14.54 1.63
CA GLY A 189 13.86 -13.65 2.76
C GLY A 189 13.13 -14.05 4.03
N ALA A 190 12.33 -15.12 4.00
CA ALA A 190 11.78 -15.69 5.20
C ALA A 190 12.88 -16.42 5.98
N PRO A 191 12.98 -16.27 7.32
CA PRO A 191 13.82 -17.13 8.12
C PRO A 191 13.41 -18.58 7.88
N GLN A 192 14.36 -19.44 7.53
CA GLN A 192 14.07 -20.87 7.40
C GLN A 192 13.63 -21.38 8.77
N PRO A 193 12.54 -22.17 8.88
CA PRO A 193 12.16 -22.80 10.13
C PRO A 193 13.33 -23.68 10.59
N GLN A 194 13.84 -23.41 11.81
CA GLN A 194 14.83 -24.24 12.48
C GLN A 194 14.19 -25.53 12.98
#